data_d31ccd53c06f66f8d8f3802c1bbf288c
#
_entry.id   d31ccd53c06f66f8d8f3802c1bbf288c
#
_cell.length_a   1.000
_cell.length_b   1.000
_cell.length_c   1.000
_cell.angle_alpha   90.00
_cell.angle_beta   90.00
_cell.angle_gamma   90.00
#
_symmetry.space_group_name_H-M   'P 1'
#
loop_
_entity.id
_entity.type
_entity.pdbx_description
1 polymer ?
#
loop_
_entity_poly.entity_id
_entity_poly.type
_entity_poly.pdbx_seq_one_letter_code
_entity_poly.pdbx_strand_id
1 'polypeptide(L)'
;MKWVSFQPFLRRLFGCSFLPHHDYGRGGRGWRDLWQDCLSLLLMNPQNVGAMIEKNYGGVRIDGTNATIIGDGDGNFIADRNGIARVWMDHALWPLITTSLYINQTGDIEILKKQVPYFKDAQTMRGTEIDTLWNDAYGNKQRTEDGQVYTGSVLEHILIQQLAAFYDVGVHNIYRLRGADWNDALDMAAENGESVAFTCAYAGNLHTLASILRLMESAGETSIPLSEEIEILLNDQTDMFDSVSEKKKVLTEYAKSCRHNLSGRK
;
A
#
# COMPACT_ATOMS: atom_id res chain seq x y z
N MET A 1 4.42 9.37 -32.27
CA MET A 1 3.85 8.07 -31.84
C MET A 1 4.91 7.10 -31.36
N LYS A 2 5.90 6.68 -32.18
CA LYS A 2 6.92 5.68 -31.80
C LYS A 2 7.66 6.00 -30.49
N TRP A 3 8.01 7.25 -30.24
CA TRP A 3 8.67 7.68 -29.01
C TRP A 3 7.77 7.46 -27.78
N VAL A 4 6.52 7.88 -27.84
CA VAL A 4 5.56 7.73 -26.74
C VAL A 4 5.32 6.26 -26.42
N SER A 5 5.16 5.41 -27.44
CA SER A 5 4.98 3.96 -27.24
C SER A 5 6.21 3.27 -26.68
N PHE A 6 7.41 3.81 -26.92
CA PHE A 6 8.66 3.28 -26.40
C PHE A 6 8.88 3.61 -24.92
N GLN A 7 8.36 4.75 -24.44
CA GLN A 7 8.52 5.16 -23.03
C GLN A 7 7.95 4.16 -22.01
N PRO A 8 6.70 3.66 -22.15
CA PRO A 8 6.17 2.65 -21.24
C PRO A 8 7.01 1.36 -21.22
N PHE A 9 7.56 0.96 -22.37
CA PHE A 9 8.44 -0.18 -22.45
C PHE A 9 9.74 0.05 -21.67
N LEU A 10 10.35 1.23 -21.80
CA LEU A 10 11.54 1.60 -21.02
C LEU A 10 11.24 1.66 -19.52
N ARG A 11 10.10 2.25 -19.15
CA ARG A 11 9.65 2.30 -17.75
C ARG A 11 9.48 0.91 -17.15
N ARG A 12 8.93 -0.01 -17.91
CA ARG A 12 8.77 -1.40 -17.51
C ARG A 12 10.10 -2.09 -17.25
N LEU A 13 11.13 -1.79 -18.04
CA LEU A 13 12.46 -2.41 -17.92
C LEU A 13 13.33 -1.75 -16.84
N PHE A 14 13.28 -0.44 -16.75
CA PHE A 14 14.27 0.35 -16.00
C PHE A 14 13.66 1.16 -14.84
N GLY A 15 12.38 1.05 -14.61
CA GLY A 15 11.71 1.81 -13.56
C GLY A 15 11.53 3.28 -13.92
N CYS A 16 11.81 4.19 -12.99
CA CYS A 16 11.57 5.62 -13.16
C CYS A 16 12.54 6.34 -14.10
N SER A 17 13.56 5.67 -14.60
CA SER A 17 14.56 6.24 -15.49
C SER A 17 14.60 5.51 -16.82
N PHE A 18 14.73 6.24 -17.93
CA PHE A 18 15.05 5.63 -19.22
C PHE A 18 16.55 5.52 -19.48
N LEU A 19 17.36 5.82 -18.50
CA LEU A 19 18.79 5.56 -18.52
C LEU A 19 19.12 4.54 -17.43
N PRO A 20 19.50 3.31 -17.76
CA PRO A 20 19.71 2.24 -16.80
C PRO A 20 20.70 2.58 -15.69
N HIS A 21 21.66 3.49 -15.98
CA HIS A 21 22.68 3.88 -15.03
C HIS A 21 22.21 4.92 -14.01
N HIS A 22 21.08 5.57 -14.25
CA HIS A 22 20.55 6.60 -13.36
C HIS A 22 19.60 6.05 -12.32
N ASP A 23 19.20 4.81 -12.44
CA ASP A 23 18.34 4.22 -11.44
C ASP A 23 19.16 3.89 -10.19
N TYR A 24 19.61 4.96 -9.55
CA TYR A 24 20.30 4.91 -8.26
C TYR A 24 21.47 3.90 -8.20
N GLY A 25 21.99 3.53 -9.34
CA GLY A 25 23.13 2.62 -9.47
C GLY A 25 22.83 1.15 -9.20
N ARG A 26 21.58 0.76 -8.95
CA ARG A 26 21.23 -0.62 -8.58
C ARG A 26 19.92 -1.14 -9.17
N GLY A 27 19.27 -0.40 -10.06
CA GLY A 27 18.09 -0.89 -10.78
C GLY A 27 16.86 -1.18 -9.93
N GLY A 28 16.48 -0.34 -9.00
CA GLY A 28 15.23 -0.47 -8.26
C GLY A 28 14.16 0.47 -8.79
N ARG A 29 12.89 0.14 -8.63
CA ARG A 29 11.75 1.01 -8.91
C ARG A 29 11.23 1.64 -7.65
N GLY A 30 10.86 2.93 -7.71
CA GLY A 30 10.11 3.56 -6.64
C GLY A 30 8.71 2.95 -6.55
N TRP A 31 8.16 2.88 -5.34
CA TRP A 31 6.81 2.34 -5.10
C TRP A 31 5.73 3.03 -5.92
N ARG A 32 5.70 4.36 -5.91
CA ARG A 32 4.77 5.16 -6.70
C ARG A 32 4.90 4.87 -8.19
N ASP A 33 6.13 4.89 -8.70
CA ASP A 33 6.43 4.68 -10.12
C ASP A 33 5.92 3.34 -10.61
N LEU A 34 6.05 2.29 -9.80
CA LEU A 34 5.56 0.96 -10.13
C LEU A 34 4.06 0.95 -10.46
N TRP A 35 3.25 1.61 -9.64
CA TRP A 35 1.81 1.66 -9.82
C TRP A 35 1.42 2.58 -10.98
N GLN A 36 2.07 3.72 -11.12
CA GLN A 36 1.86 4.64 -12.24
C GLN A 36 2.28 4.05 -13.58
N ASP A 37 3.34 3.25 -13.59
CA ASP A 37 3.74 2.52 -14.79
C ASP A 37 2.68 1.49 -15.21
N CYS A 38 2.05 0.80 -14.26
CA CYS A 38 0.92 -0.08 -14.55
C CYS A 38 -0.25 0.67 -15.22
N LEU A 39 -0.53 1.92 -14.82
CA LEU A 39 -1.57 2.75 -15.48
C LEU A 39 -1.25 2.99 -16.96
N SER A 40 0.00 3.31 -17.27
CA SER A 40 0.45 3.49 -18.65
C SER A 40 0.39 2.18 -19.43
N LEU A 41 0.80 1.08 -18.81
CA LEU A 41 0.81 -0.25 -19.44
C LEU A 41 -0.60 -0.77 -19.71
N LEU A 42 -1.59 -0.47 -18.88
CA LEU A 42 -2.99 -0.84 -19.12
C LEU A 42 -3.49 -0.31 -20.47
N LEU A 43 -3.05 0.88 -20.87
CA LEU A 43 -3.46 1.50 -22.13
C LEU A 43 -2.61 1.05 -23.32
N MET A 44 -1.32 0.81 -23.13
CA MET A 44 -0.36 0.66 -24.22
C MET A 44 0.17 -0.77 -24.40
N ASN A 45 0.23 -1.55 -23.34
CA ASN A 45 0.68 -2.94 -23.35
C ASN A 45 0.10 -3.71 -22.15
N PRO A 46 -1.18 -4.06 -22.16
CA PRO A 46 -1.89 -4.64 -21.02
C PRO A 46 -1.48 -6.07 -20.66
N GLN A 47 -0.65 -6.71 -21.50
CA GLN A 47 -0.21 -8.07 -21.24
C GLN A 47 0.52 -8.17 -19.90
N ASN A 48 0.09 -9.14 -19.08
CA ASN A 48 0.64 -9.43 -17.75
C ASN A 48 0.48 -8.32 -16.69
N VAL A 49 -0.27 -7.25 -16.96
CA VAL A 49 -0.47 -6.18 -15.97
C VAL A 49 -1.19 -6.71 -14.72
N GLY A 50 -2.16 -7.60 -14.86
CA GLY A 50 -2.82 -8.24 -13.70
C GLY A 50 -1.82 -8.98 -12.80
N ALA A 51 -0.92 -9.77 -13.38
CA ALA A 51 0.12 -10.46 -12.62
C ALA A 51 1.13 -9.49 -11.98
N MET A 52 1.41 -8.36 -12.62
CA MET A 52 2.24 -7.30 -12.01
C MET A 52 1.53 -6.69 -10.79
N ILE A 53 0.26 -6.34 -10.93
CA ILE A 53 -0.56 -5.78 -9.84
C ILE A 53 -0.59 -6.74 -8.65
N GLU A 54 -0.88 -8.02 -8.88
CA GLU A 54 -0.89 -9.06 -7.84
C GLU A 54 0.44 -9.08 -7.07
N LYS A 55 1.56 -9.18 -7.79
CA LYS A 55 2.90 -9.21 -7.17
C LYS A 55 3.26 -7.93 -6.43
N ASN A 56 2.80 -6.79 -6.92
CA ASN A 56 3.08 -5.49 -6.32
C ASN A 56 2.50 -5.35 -4.91
N TYR A 57 1.35 -5.98 -4.65
CA TYR A 57 0.77 -6.00 -3.30
C TYR A 57 1.66 -6.69 -2.27
N GLY A 58 2.55 -7.59 -2.69
CA GLY A 58 3.54 -8.22 -1.81
C GLY A 58 4.54 -7.26 -1.16
N GLY A 59 4.55 -5.99 -1.56
CA GLY A 59 5.34 -4.92 -0.92
C GLY A 59 4.58 -4.12 0.13
N VAL A 60 3.30 -4.38 0.36
CA VAL A 60 2.51 -3.75 1.43
C VAL A 60 2.85 -4.39 2.76
N ARG A 61 3.07 -3.59 3.81
CA ARG A 61 3.17 -4.07 5.20
C ARG A 61 1.78 -4.17 5.81
N ILE A 62 1.63 -5.10 6.74
CA ILE A 62 0.36 -5.31 7.43
C ILE A 62 -0.13 -4.07 8.20
N ASP A 63 0.73 -3.14 8.56
CA ASP A 63 0.35 -1.88 9.22
C ASP A 63 -0.14 -0.79 8.24
N GLY A 64 -0.35 -1.12 6.97
CA GLY A 64 -0.82 -0.22 5.91
C GLY A 64 0.26 0.65 5.28
N THR A 65 1.51 0.52 5.72
CA THR A 65 2.66 1.12 5.02
C THR A 65 3.17 0.17 3.93
N ASN A 66 4.27 0.51 3.27
CA ASN A 66 4.82 -0.31 2.20
C ASN A 66 6.34 -0.20 2.13
N ALA A 67 6.95 -1.14 1.44
CA ALA A 67 8.33 -1.00 0.97
C ALA A 67 8.45 0.20 0.03
N THR A 68 9.55 0.92 0.11
CA THR A 68 9.75 2.13 -0.69
C THR A 68 10.26 1.82 -2.09
N ILE A 69 11.01 0.74 -2.23
CA ILE A 69 11.70 0.35 -3.45
C ILE A 69 11.41 -1.10 -3.78
N ILE A 70 11.28 -1.38 -5.06
CA ILE A 70 11.28 -2.74 -5.60
C ILE A 70 12.70 -3.05 -6.05
N GLY A 71 13.22 -4.17 -5.60
CA GLY A 71 14.52 -4.66 -5.98
C GLY A 71 14.58 -5.14 -7.44
N ASP A 72 15.66 -5.80 -7.78
CA ASP A 72 16.04 -6.26 -9.11
C ASP A 72 15.23 -7.46 -9.64
N GLY A 73 14.30 -7.99 -8.86
CA GLY A 73 13.44 -9.12 -9.23
C GLY A 73 11.99 -8.95 -8.81
N ASP A 74 11.11 -9.66 -9.48
CA ASP A 74 9.68 -9.70 -9.17
C ASP A 74 9.45 -10.16 -7.73
N GLY A 75 8.75 -9.33 -6.96
CA GLY A 75 8.45 -9.62 -5.54
C GLY A 75 9.62 -9.38 -4.59
N ASN A 76 10.73 -8.85 -5.06
CA ASN A 76 11.84 -8.42 -4.23
C ASN A 76 11.64 -6.96 -3.79
N PHE A 77 11.33 -6.76 -2.53
CA PHE A 77 11.04 -5.43 -1.96
C PHE A 77 12.11 -5.02 -0.97
N ILE A 78 12.45 -3.72 -0.98
CA ILE A 78 13.43 -3.11 -0.09
C ILE A 78 12.75 -1.95 0.63
N ALA A 79 12.90 -1.89 1.94
CA ALA A 79 12.29 -0.88 2.79
C ALA A 79 12.65 0.54 2.36
N ASP A 80 13.91 0.83 2.34
CA ASP A 80 14.56 2.05 1.84
C ASP A 80 16.04 1.77 1.63
N ARG A 81 16.70 2.57 0.80
CA ARG A 81 18.14 2.44 0.56
C ARG A 81 19.00 2.73 1.76
N ASN A 82 18.54 3.63 2.62
CA ASN A 82 19.27 4.12 3.76
C ASN A 82 18.76 3.49 5.07
N GLY A 83 17.88 2.49 5.00
CA GLY A 83 17.24 1.91 6.17
C GLY A 83 16.32 2.87 6.93
N ILE A 84 15.90 3.96 6.29
CA ILE A 84 15.04 4.98 6.89
C ILE A 84 13.59 4.63 6.59
N ALA A 85 12.76 4.59 7.62
CA ALA A 85 11.33 4.45 7.44
C ALA A 85 10.75 5.70 6.79
N ARG A 86 10.14 5.52 5.62
CA ARG A 86 9.42 6.58 4.93
C ARG A 86 7.97 6.19 4.74
N VAL A 87 7.09 6.92 5.39
CA VAL A 87 5.65 6.81 5.17
C VAL A 87 5.24 7.99 4.30
N TRP A 88 4.89 7.70 3.07
CA TRP A 88 4.45 8.70 2.10
C TRP A 88 2.94 8.57 1.90
N MET A 89 2.24 9.66 2.11
CA MET A 89 0.78 9.63 2.17
C MET A 89 0.14 9.17 0.84
N ASP A 90 0.74 9.45 -0.30
CA ASP A 90 0.20 9.03 -1.59
C ASP A 90 0.46 7.56 -1.94
N HIS A 91 1.32 6.88 -1.20
CA HIS A 91 1.70 5.50 -1.52
C HIS A 91 0.54 4.49 -1.44
N ALA A 92 -0.42 4.73 -0.57
CA ALA A 92 -1.61 3.90 -0.48
C ALA A 92 -2.74 4.31 -1.45
N LEU A 93 -2.63 5.48 -2.11
CA LEU A 93 -3.59 5.90 -3.14
C LEU A 93 -3.46 5.10 -4.43
N TRP A 94 -2.24 4.97 -4.92
CA TRP A 94 -1.95 4.41 -6.25
C TRP A 94 -2.34 2.95 -6.42
N PRO A 95 -2.16 2.05 -5.44
CA PRO A 95 -2.58 0.67 -5.55
C PRO A 95 -4.05 0.51 -5.92
N LEU A 96 -4.96 1.17 -5.19
CA LEU A 96 -6.39 1.09 -5.47
C LEU A 96 -6.76 1.75 -6.79
N ILE A 97 -6.21 2.93 -7.10
CA ILE A 97 -6.46 3.61 -8.38
C ILE A 97 -6.10 2.69 -9.56
N THR A 98 -4.91 2.10 -9.50
CA THR A 98 -4.42 1.20 -10.56
C THR A 98 -5.26 -0.06 -10.66
N THR A 99 -5.58 -0.69 -9.53
CA THR A 99 -6.39 -1.92 -9.51
C THR A 99 -7.81 -1.67 -9.99
N SER A 100 -8.44 -0.55 -9.60
CA SER A 100 -9.78 -0.21 -10.06
C SER A 100 -9.83 0.05 -11.57
N LEU A 101 -8.81 0.71 -12.12
CA LEU A 101 -8.70 0.90 -13.57
C LEU A 101 -8.48 -0.42 -14.31
N TYR A 102 -7.66 -1.33 -13.74
CA TYR A 102 -7.49 -2.67 -14.29
C TYR A 102 -8.82 -3.44 -14.32
N ILE A 103 -9.57 -3.45 -13.23
CA ILE A 103 -10.89 -4.10 -13.15
C ILE A 103 -11.86 -3.49 -14.15
N ASN A 104 -11.91 -2.16 -14.23
CA ASN A 104 -12.79 -1.46 -15.17
C ASN A 104 -12.46 -1.77 -16.64
N GLN A 105 -11.19 -1.99 -16.97
CA GLN A 105 -10.77 -2.28 -18.34
C GLN A 105 -10.94 -3.74 -18.70
N THR A 106 -10.74 -4.67 -17.76
CA THR A 106 -10.67 -6.11 -18.04
C THR A 106 -11.90 -6.88 -17.59
N GLY A 107 -12.65 -6.35 -16.64
CA GLY A 107 -13.72 -7.07 -15.93
C GLY A 107 -13.20 -8.10 -14.91
N ASP A 108 -11.89 -8.21 -14.72
CA ASP A 108 -11.29 -9.22 -13.83
C ASP A 108 -11.37 -8.77 -12.36
N ILE A 109 -12.54 -9.00 -11.75
CA ILE A 109 -12.75 -8.76 -10.32
C ILE A 109 -12.09 -9.85 -9.44
N GLU A 110 -11.78 -11.02 -9.99
CA GLU A 110 -11.15 -12.13 -9.27
C GLU A 110 -9.73 -11.78 -8.78
N ILE A 111 -9.10 -10.77 -9.37
CA ILE A 111 -7.82 -10.24 -8.87
C ILE A 111 -7.89 -9.87 -7.39
N LEU A 112 -9.04 -9.40 -6.91
CA LEU A 112 -9.24 -8.99 -5.52
C LEU A 112 -9.16 -10.15 -4.52
N LYS A 113 -9.39 -11.39 -4.98
CA LYS A 113 -9.35 -12.61 -4.16
C LYS A 113 -7.98 -13.27 -4.11
N LYS A 114 -7.04 -12.83 -4.97
CA LYS A 114 -5.67 -13.38 -5.03
C LYS A 114 -4.97 -13.23 -3.69
N GLN A 115 -4.38 -14.32 -3.22
CA GLN A 115 -3.67 -14.36 -1.94
C GLN A 115 -2.22 -13.94 -2.13
N VAL A 116 -1.81 -12.91 -1.40
CA VAL A 116 -0.49 -12.30 -1.50
C VAL A 116 0.12 -12.18 -0.11
N PRO A 117 1.41 -12.49 0.10
CA PRO A 117 2.06 -12.26 1.37
C PRO A 117 2.29 -10.76 1.61
N TYR A 118 2.34 -10.37 2.87
CA TYR A 118 2.74 -9.02 3.27
C TYR A 118 4.25 -8.89 3.42
N PHE A 119 4.78 -7.74 3.08
CA PHE A 119 6.18 -7.40 3.32
C PHE A 119 6.45 -7.18 4.82
N LYS A 120 7.59 -7.62 5.29
CA LYS A 120 8.06 -7.39 6.66
C LYS A 120 9.55 -7.08 6.65
N ASP A 121 9.92 -6.09 7.44
CA ASP A 121 11.29 -5.74 7.80
C ASP A 121 11.35 -5.33 9.27
N ALA A 122 12.47 -4.78 9.71
CA ALA A 122 12.63 -4.30 11.08
C ALA A 122 11.74 -3.10 11.43
N GLN A 123 11.16 -2.42 10.44
CA GLN A 123 10.32 -1.24 10.70
C GLN A 123 8.94 -1.66 11.18
N THR A 124 8.44 -1.00 12.21
CA THR A 124 7.14 -1.27 12.80
C THR A 124 6.46 0.02 13.27
N MET A 125 5.24 -0.06 13.75
CA MET A 125 4.47 1.10 14.21
C MET A 125 4.38 2.21 13.16
N ARG A 126 4.13 1.81 11.91
CA ARG A 126 4.07 2.72 10.76
C ARG A 126 5.34 3.55 10.59
N GLY A 127 6.49 2.90 10.77
CA GLY A 127 7.81 3.48 10.58
C GLY A 127 8.33 4.34 11.73
N THR A 128 7.69 4.32 12.89
CA THR A 128 8.15 5.10 14.05
C THR A 128 9.00 4.31 15.05
N GLU A 129 9.01 2.98 14.94
CA GLU A 129 9.77 2.10 15.82
C GLU A 129 10.47 0.99 15.04
N ILE A 130 11.44 0.34 15.69
CA ILE A 130 12.14 -0.83 15.18
C ILE A 130 11.66 -2.06 15.94
N ASP A 131 11.30 -3.11 15.21
CA ASP A 131 10.99 -4.42 15.75
C ASP A 131 12.29 -5.14 16.16
N THR A 132 12.55 -5.22 17.44
CA THR A 132 13.75 -5.84 17.98
C THR A 132 13.76 -7.37 17.88
N LEU A 133 12.63 -7.98 17.55
CA LEU A 133 12.51 -9.43 17.34
C LEU A 133 12.81 -9.81 15.88
N TRP A 134 12.75 -8.84 14.98
CA TRP A 134 13.09 -9.06 13.57
C TRP A 134 14.60 -9.12 13.37
N ASN A 135 15.04 -10.03 12.53
CA ASN A 135 16.42 -10.13 12.02
C ASN A 135 16.39 -10.78 10.63
N ASP A 136 17.50 -10.83 9.94
CA ASP A 136 17.60 -11.33 8.56
C ASP A 136 17.13 -12.80 8.43
N ALA A 137 17.26 -13.61 9.46
CA ALA A 137 16.75 -14.98 9.44
C ALA A 137 15.23 -15.08 9.48
N TYR A 138 14.53 -14.03 9.91
CA TYR A 138 13.08 -13.94 9.81
C TYR A 138 12.62 -13.89 8.35
N GLY A 139 13.40 -13.27 7.48
CA GLY A 139 13.07 -13.01 6.10
C GLY A 139 12.23 -11.74 5.93
N ASN A 140 11.68 -11.55 4.74
CA ASN A 140 10.97 -10.32 4.34
C ASN A 140 9.44 -10.50 4.20
N LYS A 141 8.87 -11.52 4.82
CA LYS A 141 7.42 -11.79 4.77
C LYS A 141 6.83 -11.86 6.17
N GLN A 142 5.68 -11.25 6.34
CA GLN A 142 4.93 -11.30 7.59
C GLN A 142 4.60 -12.75 7.95
N ARG A 143 4.74 -13.10 9.23
CA ARG A 143 4.44 -14.42 9.76
C ARG A 143 3.35 -14.39 10.82
N THR A 144 2.75 -15.51 11.03
CA THR A 144 1.83 -15.82 12.11
C THR A 144 2.59 -16.33 13.34
N GLU A 145 1.93 -16.39 14.49
CA GLU A 145 2.52 -16.88 15.75
C GLU A 145 3.07 -18.30 15.65
N ASP A 146 2.46 -19.15 14.81
CA ASP A 146 2.95 -20.50 14.52
C ASP A 146 4.09 -20.54 13.48
N GLY A 147 4.58 -19.37 13.04
CA GLY A 147 5.73 -19.22 12.15
C GLY A 147 5.45 -19.38 10.66
N GLN A 148 4.18 -19.59 10.26
CA GLN A 148 3.82 -19.67 8.84
C GLN A 148 3.83 -18.28 8.20
N VAL A 149 4.07 -18.21 6.88
CA VAL A 149 3.93 -16.97 6.14
C VAL A 149 2.44 -16.62 6.06
N TYR A 150 2.08 -15.43 6.54
CA TYR A 150 0.72 -14.93 6.41
C TYR A 150 0.47 -14.41 4.99
N THR A 151 -0.67 -14.77 4.42
CA THR A 151 -1.15 -14.24 3.14
C THR A 151 -2.55 -13.67 3.33
N GLY A 152 -2.81 -12.50 2.75
CA GLY A 152 -4.13 -11.90 2.67
C GLY A 152 -4.57 -11.74 1.22
N SER A 153 -5.85 -11.50 0.99
CA SER A 153 -6.34 -11.18 -0.33
C SER A 153 -5.84 -9.80 -0.79
N VAL A 154 -5.77 -9.55 -2.09
CA VAL A 154 -5.52 -8.21 -2.64
C VAL A 154 -6.50 -7.20 -2.04
N LEU A 155 -7.76 -7.58 -1.87
CA LEU A 155 -8.76 -6.73 -1.22
C LEU A 155 -8.40 -6.41 0.23
N GLU A 156 -7.87 -7.36 1.00
CA GLU A 156 -7.39 -7.12 2.36
C GLU A 156 -6.24 -6.11 2.38
N HIS A 157 -5.27 -6.22 1.46
CA HIS A 157 -4.19 -5.24 1.33
C HIS A 157 -4.73 -3.83 1.05
N ILE A 158 -5.70 -3.72 0.14
CA ILE A 158 -6.36 -2.44 -0.18
C ILE A 158 -7.07 -1.88 1.05
N LEU A 159 -7.89 -2.70 1.73
CA LEU A 159 -8.62 -2.28 2.92
C LEU A 159 -7.67 -1.74 4.00
N ILE A 160 -6.62 -2.48 4.33
CA ILE A 160 -5.62 -2.07 5.32
C ILE A 160 -4.98 -0.73 4.93
N GLN A 161 -4.57 -0.56 3.68
CA GLN A 161 -3.96 0.69 3.23
C GLN A 161 -4.91 1.88 3.33
N GLN A 162 -6.16 1.73 2.87
CA GLN A 162 -7.14 2.82 2.88
C GLN A 162 -7.60 3.15 4.29
N LEU A 163 -7.89 2.14 5.13
CA LEU A 163 -8.37 2.36 6.50
C LEU A 163 -7.26 2.89 7.41
N ALA A 164 -6.04 2.36 7.33
CA ALA A 164 -4.92 2.91 8.10
C ALA A 164 -4.63 4.38 7.73
N ALA A 165 -4.79 4.76 6.45
CA ALA A 165 -4.68 6.15 6.03
C ALA A 165 -5.83 7.01 6.57
N PHE A 166 -7.07 6.49 6.61
CA PHE A 166 -8.24 7.19 7.14
C PHE A 166 -8.07 7.61 8.61
N TYR A 167 -7.38 6.80 9.40
CA TYR A 167 -7.10 7.11 10.80
C TYR A 167 -5.82 7.97 11.00
N ASP A 168 -5.01 8.18 9.94
CA ASP A 168 -3.75 8.94 10.03
C ASP A 168 -3.98 10.43 9.72
N VAL A 169 -4.59 11.12 10.68
CA VAL A 169 -4.98 12.53 10.54
C VAL A 169 -4.18 13.46 11.45
N GLY A 170 -4.08 14.72 11.05
CA GLY A 170 -3.53 15.81 11.84
C GLY A 170 -4.56 16.44 12.78
N VAL A 171 -4.23 17.63 13.30
CA VAL A 171 -5.04 18.31 14.34
C VAL A 171 -6.38 18.81 13.84
N HIS A 172 -6.53 19.03 12.52
CA HIS A 172 -7.77 19.51 11.90
C HIS A 172 -8.61 18.37 11.30
N ASN A 173 -8.31 17.09 11.65
CA ASN A 173 -8.95 15.91 11.08
C ASN A 173 -8.77 15.76 9.56
N ILE A 174 -7.69 16.30 9.05
CA ILE A 174 -7.26 16.22 7.65
C ILE A 174 -6.10 15.22 7.57
N TYR A 175 -5.99 14.46 6.48
CA TYR A 175 -4.93 13.47 6.32
C TYR A 175 -3.55 14.12 6.47
N ARG A 176 -2.68 13.48 7.25
CA ARG A 176 -1.32 13.96 7.47
C ARG A 176 -0.52 13.89 6.18
N LEU A 177 0.32 14.91 5.97
CA LEU A 177 1.20 14.95 4.81
C LEU A 177 2.29 13.85 4.86
N ARG A 178 2.80 13.55 6.05
CA ARG A 178 3.89 12.58 6.24
C ARG A 178 5.12 12.97 5.42
N GLY A 179 5.85 12.01 4.85
CA GLY A 179 6.90 12.31 3.88
C GLY A 179 6.28 12.97 2.65
N ALA A 180 6.86 14.07 2.22
CA ALA A 180 6.30 14.92 1.17
C ALA A 180 6.84 14.61 -0.21
N ASP A 181 7.51 13.55 -0.35
CA ASP A 181 8.14 12.97 -1.52
C ASP A 181 8.19 13.88 -2.79
N TRP A 182 9.32 14.01 -3.40
CA TRP A 182 9.58 14.86 -4.57
C TRP A 182 9.42 16.38 -4.34
N ASN A 183 9.04 16.81 -3.16
CA ASN A 183 9.00 18.21 -2.81
C ASN A 183 9.70 18.45 -1.48
N ASP A 184 11.00 18.62 -1.52
CA ASP A 184 11.86 18.80 -0.35
C ASP A 184 11.39 19.96 0.54
N ALA A 185 10.71 20.96 -0.01
CA ALA A 185 10.12 22.04 0.77
C ALA A 185 9.02 21.58 1.74
N LEU A 186 8.34 20.48 1.42
CA LEU A 186 7.29 19.91 2.27
C LEU A 186 7.84 18.95 3.34
N ASP A 187 9.08 18.48 3.23
CA ASP A 187 9.71 17.66 4.26
C ASP A 187 9.74 18.36 5.63
N MET A 188 9.79 19.68 5.64
CA MET A 188 9.68 20.48 6.86
C MET A 188 8.30 20.40 7.52
N ALA A 189 7.27 19.98 6.81
CA ALA A 189 5.90 19.83 7.29
C ALA A 189 5.55 18.38 7.70
N ALA A 190 6.51 17.46 7.68
CA ALA A 190 6.27 16.01 7.88
C ALA A 190 5.58 15.68 9.22
N GLU A 191 5.85 16.45 10.28
CA GLU A 191 5.27 16.21 11.61
C GLU A 191 3.84 16.71 11.73
N ASN A 192 3.56 17.93 11.28
CA ASN A 192 2.30 18.64 11.51
C ASN A 192 1.56 19.00 10.22
N GLY A 193 2.15 18.75 9.06
CA GLY A 193 1.52 19.02 7.77
C GLY A 193 0.28 18.16 7.54
N GLU A 194 -0.74 18.77 6.96
CA GLU A 194 -1.99 18.15 6.54
C GLU A 194 -2.26 18.49 5.08
N SER A 195 -2.91 17.59 4.36
CA SER A 195 -3.16 17.75 2.93
C SER A 195 -4.64 17.60 2.58
N VAL A 196 -5.27 18.70 2.21
CA VAL A 196 -6.63 18.70 1.67
C VAL A 196 -6.71 17.89 0.37
N ALA A 197 -5.70 18.00 -0.48
CA ALA A 197 -5.66 17.25 -1.74
C ALA A 197 -5.66 15.73 -1.51
N PHE A 198 -4.84 15.22 -0.59
CA PHE A 198 -4.85 13.81 -0.24
C PHE A 198 -6.15 13.39 0.45
N THR A 199 -6.72 14.23 1.31
CA THR A 199 -8.02 13.97 1.94
C THR A 199 -9.10 13.75 0.87
N CYS A 200 -9.18 14.61 -0.13
CA CYS A 200 -10.12 14.45 -1.24
C CYS A 200 -9.82 13.19 -2.07
N ALA A 201 -8.55 12.89 -2.35
CA ALA A 201 -8.17 11.72 -3.12
C ALA A 201 -8.50 10.40 -2.39
N TYR A 202 -8.25 10.32 -1.07
CA TYR A 202 -8.63 9.16 -0.27
C TYR A 202 -10.14 9.03 -0.12
N ALA A 203 -10.89 10.13 0.00
CA ALA A 203 -12.34 10.09 -0.02
C ALA A 203 -12.87 9.47 -1.34
N GLY A 204 -12.28 9.86 -2.48
CA GLY A 204 -12.57 9.25 -3.77
C GLY A 204 -12.23 7.76 -3.83
N ASN A 205 -11.10 7.36 -3.25
CA ASN A 205 -10.71 5.96 -3.15
C ASN A 205 -11.69 5.15 -2.27
N LEU A 206 -12.08 5.65 -1.10
CA LEU A 206 -13.05 4.98 -0.24
C LEU A 206 -14.41 4.82 -0.93
N HIS A 207 -14.84 5.83 -1.68
CA HIS A 207 -16.06 5.73 -2.50
C HIS A 207 -15.94 4.65 -3.59
N THR A 208 -14.81 4.58 -4.27
CA THR A 208 -14.51 3.55 -5.28
C THR A 208 -14.49 2.17 -4.65
N LEU A 209 -13.83 2.02 -3.50
CA LEU A 209 -13.77 0.77 -2.76
C LEU A 209 -15.17 0.29 -2.33
N ALA A 210 -16.00 1.19 -1.80
CA ALA A 210 -17.39 0.87 -1.45
C ALA A 210 -18.18 0.42 -2.68
N SER A 211 -17.94 1.00 -3.85
CA SER A 211 -18.58 0.60 -5.09
C SER A 211 -18.14 -0.79 -5.56
N ILE A 212 -16.85 -1.11 -5.43
CA ILE A 212 -16.31 -2.44 -5.71
C ILE A 212 -16.93 -3.49 -4.78
N LEU A 213 -17.01 -3.21 -3.47
CA LEU A 213 -17.61 -4.13 -2.50
C LEU A 213 -19.08 -4.41 -2.81
N ARG A 214 -19.87 -3.39 -3.18
CA ARG A 214 -21.27 -3.58 -3.62
C ARG A 214 -21.37 -4.42 -4.90
N LEU A 215 -20.43 -4.26 -5.82
CA LEU A 215 -20.37 -5.09 -7.02
C LEU A 215 -20.09 -6.55 -6.67
N MET A 216 -19.16 -6.82 -5.76
CA MET A 216 -18.88 -8.18 -5.26
C MET A 216 -20.09 -8.79 -4.56
N GLU A 217 -20.77 -8.03 -3.69
CA GLU A 217 -22.01 -8.44 -3.03
C GLU A 217 -23.10 -8.80 -4.06
N SER A 218 -23.27 -7.96 -5.09
CA SER A 218 -24.23 -8.21 -6.18
C SER A 218 -23.88 -9.46 -7.01
N ALA A 219 -22.61 -9.84 -7.05
CA ALA A 219 -22.11 -11.05 -7.68
C ALA A 219 -22.23 -12.30 -6.79
N GLY A 220 -22.75 -12.16 -5.56
CA GLY A 220 -22.98 -13.25 -4.63
C GLY A 220 -21.92 -13.47 -3.56
N GLU A 221 -20.93 -12.58 -3.46
CA GLU A 221 -19.92 -12.63 -2.39
C GLU A 221 -20.52 -12.07 -1.10
N THR A 222 -20.85 -12.92 -0.16
CA THR A 222 -21.52 -12.53 1.10
C THR A 222 -20.56 -12.38 2.27
N SER A 223 -19.33 -12.83 2.14
CA SER A 223 -18.29 -12.73 3.17
C SER A 223 -16.90 -12.68 2.55
N ILE A 224 -15.98 -12.02 3.24
CA ILE A 224 -14.59 -11.90 2.83
C ILE A 224 -13.73 -12.25 4.05
N PRO A 225 -12.83 -13.24 3.96
CA PRO A 225 -11.90 -13.56 5.03
C PRO A 225 -10.87 -12.41 5.16
N LEU A 226 -10.75 -11.86 6.36
CA LEU A 226 -9.80 -10.81 6.71
C LEU A 226 -9.04 -11.22 7.96
N SER A 227 -7.82 -10.70 8.14
CA SER A 227 -7.09 -10.94 9.40
C SER A 227 -7.88 -10.40 10.60
N GLU A 228 -7.87 -11.11 11.71
CA GLU A 228 -8.54 -10.71 12.94
C GLU A 228 -8.11 -9.30 13.39
N GLU A 229 -6.85 -8.95 13.18
CA GLU A 229 -6.31 -7.66 13.57
C GLU A 229 -6.98 -6.47 12.86
N ILE A 230 -7.50 -6.67 11.64
CA ILE A 230 -8.17 -5.59 10.88
C ILE A 230 -9.50 -5.16 11.51
N GLU A 231 -10.12 -5.97 12.38
CA GLU A 231 -11.35 -5.61 13.08
C GLU A 231 -11.20 -4.28 13.82
N ILE A 232 -10.00 -3.97 14.33
CA ILE A 232 -9.70 -2.70 15.00
C ILE A 232 -9.96 -1.51 14.07
N LEU A 233 -9.71 -1.66 12.77
CA LEU A 233 -9.91 -0.60 11.77
C LEU A 233 -11.34 -0.56 11.23
N LEU A 234 -12.12 -1.63 11.36
CA LEU A 234 -13.49 -1.75 10.86
C LEU A 234 -14.55 -1.21 11.84
N ASN A 235 -14.18 -0.23 12.64
CA ASN A 235 -15.08 0.37 13.61
C ASN A 235 -16.20 1.15 12.90
N ASP A 236 -17.44 0.94 13.30
CA ASP A 236 -18.66 1.54 12.76
C ASP A 236 -19.22 2.71 13.61
N GLN A 237 -18.52 3.08 14.68
CA GLN A 237 -18.93 4.18 15.57
C GLN A 237 -18.63 5.53 14.89
N THR A 238 -19.62 6.04 14.17
CA THR A 238 -19.49 7.26 13.35
C THR A 238 -19.11 8.50 14.16
N ASP A 239 -19.56 8.63 15.41
CA ASP A 239 -19.23 9.76 16.30
C ASP A 239 -17.73 9.86 16.58
N MET A 240 -17.01 8.76 16.48
CA MET A 240 -15.58 8.68 16.64
C MET A 240 -14.81 9.28 15.45
N PHE A 241 -15.41 9.32 14.25
CA PHE A 241 -14.73 9.79 13.05
C PHE A 241 -14.43 11.29 13.06
N ASP A 242 -15.14 12.07 13.87
CA ASP A 242 -14.86 13.49 14.07
C ASP A 242 -13.79 13.74 15.15
N SER A 243 -13.44 12.72 15.92
CA SER A 243 -12.44 12.81 16.99
C SER A 243 -11.05 12.41 16.54
N VAL A 244 -10.16 13.39 16.40
CA VAL A 244 -8.74 13.17 16.09
C VAL A 244 -8.06 12.26 17.12
N SER A 245 -8.39 12.41 18.40
CA SER A 245 -7.81 11.59 19.48
C SER A 245 -8.21 10.13 19.37
N GLU A 246 -9.48 9.85 19.09
CA GLU A 246 -9.95 8.47 18.91
C GLU A 246 -9.37 7.84 17.63
N LYS A 247 -9.32 8.56 16.53
CA LYS A 247 -8.64 8.09 15.32
C LYS A 247 -7.18 7.69 15.58
N LYS A 248 -6.43 8.54 16.27
CA LYS A 248 -5.03 8.24 16.64
C LYS A 248 -4.91 7.03 17.56
N LYS A 249 -5.86 6.86 18.49
CA LYS A 249 -5.91 5.71 19.39
C LYS A 249 -6.13 4.41 18.61
N VAL A 250 -7.14 4.37 17.71
CA VAL A 250 -7.41 3.21 16.85
C VAL A 250 -6.21 2.86 16.00
N LEU A 251 -5.61 3.83 15.31
CA LEU A 251 -4.44 3.59 14.48
C LEU A 251 -3.25 3.04 15.28
N THR A 252 -3.05 3.57 16.50
CA THR A 252 -1.97 3.11 17.38
C THR A 252 -2.23 1.70 17.89
N GLU A 253 -3.46 1.38 18.24
CA GLU A 253 -3.87 0.04 18.68
C GLU A 253 -3.68 -0.99 17.57
N TYR A 254 -4.15 -0.67 16.36
CA TYR A 254 -3.93 -1.49 15.19
C TYR A 254 -2.45 -1.72 14.90
N ALA A 255 -1.64 -0.66 14.88
CA ALA A 255 -0.21 -0.78 14.63
C ALA A 255 0.51 -1.63 15.70
N LYS A 256 0.04 -1.60 16.96
CA LYS A 256 0.54 -2.46 18.04
C LYS A 256 0.16 -3.93 17.84
N SER A 257 -1.07 -4.22 17.41
CA SER A 257 -1.50 -5.61 17.15
C SER A 257 -0.69 -6.27 16.03
N CYS A 258 -0.25 -5.47 15.06
CA CYS A 258 0.56 -5.92 13.91
C CYS A 258 2.08 -5.81 14.13
N ARG A 259 2.54 -5.45 15.34
CA ARG A 259 3.95 -5.13 15.58
C ARG A 259 4.88 -6.30 15.31
N HIS A 260 4.45 -7.50 15.66
CA HIS A 260 5.22 -8.74 15.54
C HIS A 260 4.52 -9.74 14.61
N ASN A 261 4.37 -10.96 15.04
CA ASN A 261 3.62 -11.98 14.31
C ASN A 261 2.11 -11.80 14.51
N LEU A 262 1.33 -12.18 13.51
CA LEU A 262 -0.12 -12.12 13.54
C LEU A 262 -0.71 -13.36 14.22
N SER A 263 -1.94 -13.26 14.70
CA SER A 263 -2.70 -14.41 15.24
C SER A 263 -2.89 -15.52 14.20
N GLY A 264 -2.95 -15.17 12.91
CA GLY A 264 -3.26 -16.09 11.82
C GLY A 264 -4.74 -16.44 11.71
N ARG A 265 -5.60 -15.88 12.56
CA ARG A 265 -7.07 -16.04 12.46
C ARG A 265 -7.66 -15.10 11.42
N LYS A 266 -8.74 -15.57 10.77
CA LYS A 266 -9.49 -14.83 9.76
C LYS A 266 -10.99 -14.93 10.01
#